data_ec44d86a8868ee75dacf3d1df4a94eef
#
_entry.id   ec44d86a8868ee75dacf3d1df4a94eef
#
_cell.length_a   1.000
_cell.length_b   1.000
_cell.length_c   1.000
_cell.angle_alpha   90.00
_cell.angle_beta   90.00
_cell.angle_gamma   90.00
#
_symmetry.space_group_name_H-M   'P 1'
#
loop_
_entity.id
_entity.type
_entity.pdbx_description
1 polymer ?
#
loop_
_entity_poly.entity_id
_entity_poly.type
_entity_poly.pdbx_seq_one_letter_code
_entity_poly.pdbx_strand_id
1 'polypeptide(L)'
;DYIDHIFEPFSQEKTDARSVYQGTGLGMSIVKGLVEQMHGEIKVTSEKGMGSTFVITIPFEIAQKKEQPVAEKIVEQADIRGLNLLVAEDNQLNAEIIQTLLTDDGANVTVVEDGQRAVDQFKNAPQGTFDAILMDIMMPVMDGLTATKEIRSIKRDDAAQIPIIAMTANAFEEDAKKCFAAGMNAHLAKPFQIDKVEKTLVQCIHKSI
;
A
#
# COMPACT_ATOMS: atom_id res chain seq x y z
N ASP A 1 -24.42 -28.79 -21.44
CA ASP A 1 -24.09 -28.43 -20.04
C ASP A 1 -23.62 -26.98 -19.95
N TYR A 2 -24.01 -26.27 -18.89
CA TYR A 2 -23.66 -24.85 -18.69
C TYR A 2 -22.14 -24.56 -18.69
N ILE A 3 -21.33 -25.52 -18.30
CA ILE A 3 -19.86 -25.42 -18.26
C ILE A 3 -19.25 -25.05 -19.62
N ASP A 4 -19.81 -25.56 -20.71
CA ASP A 4 -19.34 -25.32 -22.08
C ASP A 4 -19.54 -23.85 -22.49
N HIS A 5 -20.46 -23.14 -21.84
CA HIS A 5 -20.87 -21.78 -22.15
C HIS A 5 -20.46 -20.78 -21.08
N ILE A 6 -19.76 -21.20 -20.00
CA ILE A 6 -19.45 -20.35 -18.84
C ILE A 6 -18.59 -19.11 -19.20
N PHE A 7 -17.83 -19.18 -20.27
CA PHE A 7 -17.00 -18.09 -20.79
C PHE A 7 -17.67 -17.25 -21.89
N GLU A 8 -18.90 -17.56 -22.28
CA GLU A 8 -19.63 -16.76 -23.27
C GLU A 8 -20.20 -15.50 -22.59
N PRO A 9 -20.16 -14.33 -23.28
CA PRO A 9 -20.76 -13.10 -22.76
C PRO A 9 -22.27 -13.31 -22.47
N PHE A 10 -22.73 -12.74 -21.36
CA PHE A 10 -24.12 -12.80 -20.90
C PHE A 10 -24.63 -14.22 -20.58
N SER A 11 -23.74 -15.20 -20.51
CA SER A 11 -24.09 -16.56 -20.13
C SER A 11 -24.40 -16.63 -18.64
N GLN A 12 -25.55 -17.24 -18.29
CA GLN A 12 -25.97 -17.48 -16.91
C GLN A 12 -26.63 -18.85 -16.84
N GLU A 13 -26.32 -19.62 -15.79
CA GLU A 13 -27.13 -20.82 -15.52
C GLU A 13 -28.55 -20.36 -15.21
N LYS A 14 -29.56 -20.99 -15.83
CA LYS A 14 -30.98 -20.66 -15.59
C LYS A 14 -31.27 -20.77 -14.10
N THR A 15 -31.38 -19.64 -13.44
CA THR A 15 -31.75 -19.54 -12.05
C THR A 15 -33.27 -19.52 -11.92
N ASP A 16 -33.80 -20.35 -11.04
CA ASP A 16 -35.16 -20.23 -10.57
C ASP A 16 -35.43 -18.83 -10.06
N ALA A 17 -36.65 -18.33 -10.24
CA ALA A 17 -37.13 -16.97 -9.95
C ALA A 17 -36.94 -16.47 -8.49
N ARG A 18 -36.09 -17.10 -7.70
CA ARG A 18 -35.78 -16.79 -6.29
C ARG A 18 -34.35 -16.36 -6.01
N SER A 19 -33.45 -16.29 -6.98
CA SER A 19 -32.10 -15.85 -6.72
C SER A 19 -32.04 -14.32 -6.68
N VAL A 20 -31.69 -13.78 -5.52
CA VAL A 20 -31.60 -12.34 -5.19
C VAL A 20 -30.39 -11.66 -5.86
N TYR A 21 -29.47 -12.43 -6.46
CA TYR A 21 -28.25 -11.90 -7.07
C TYR A 21 -28.25 -12.17 -8.58
N GLN A 22 -28.70 -11.17 -9.34
CA GLN A 22 -28.65 -11.20 -10.80
C GLN A 22 -27.30 -10.62 -11.26
N GLY A 23 -26.33 -11.48 -11.56
CA GLY A 23 -25.07 -11.05 -12.18
C GLY A 23 -25.30 -10.68 -13.66
N THR A 24 -24.40 -9.89 -14.25
CA THR A 24 -24.48 -9.49 -15.67
C THR A 24 -24.09 -10.60 -16.65
N GLY A 25 -23.52 -11.72 -16.18
CA GLY A 25 -22.96 -12.78 -17.02
C GLY A 25 -21.71 -12.38 -17.80
N LEU A 26 -21.08 -11.26 -17.47
CA LEU A 26 -19.88 -10.75 -18.16
C LEU A 26 -18.57 -11.14 -17.46
N GLY A 27 -18.59 -11.48 -16.17
CA GLY A 27 -17.37 -11.67 -15.38
C GLY A 27 -16.42 -12.73 -15.97
N MET A 28 -16.93 -13.90 -16.31
CA MET A 28 -16.09 -14.99 -16.81
C MET A 28 -15.60 -14.78 -18.25
N SER A 29 -16.35 -14.09 -19.08
CA SER A 29 -15.91 -13.71 -20.44
C SER A 29 -14.80 -12.65 -20.39
N ILE A 30 -14.86 -11.70 -19.44
CA ILE A 30 -13.80 -10.72 -19.19
C ILE A 30 -12.52 -11.42 -18.72
N VAL A 31 -12.63 -12.34 -17.74
CA VAL A 31 -11.48 -13.12 -17.25
C VAL A 31 -10.82 -13.89 -18.40
N LYS A 32 -11.60 -14.58 -19.23
CA LYS A 32 -11.08 -15.31 -20.39
C LYS A 32 -10.35 -14.36 -21.35
N GLY A 33 -10.95 -13.22 -21.69
CA GLY A 33 -10.34 -12.22 -22.57
C GLY A 33 -9.00 -11.69 -22.02
N LEU A 34 -8.89 -11.43 -20.72
CA LEU A 34 -7.64 -11.00 -20.08
C LEU A 34 -6.58 -12.09 -20.13
N VAL A 35 -6.94 -13.34 -19.83
CA VAL A 35 -6.00 -14.48 -19.91
C VAL A 35 -5.49 -14.68 -21.33
N GLU A 36 -6.38 -14.59 -22.34
CA GLU A 36 -6.00 -14.70 -23.76
C GLU A 36 -5.08 -13.54 -24.21
N GLN A 37 -5.33 -12.30 -23.75
CA GLN A 37 -4.44 -11.16 -24.01
C GLN A 37 -3.04 -11.36 -23.42
N MET A 38 -2.94 -12.11 -22.32
CA MET A 38 -1.67 -12.50 -21.70
C MET A 38 -1.08 -13.78 -22.34
N HIS A 39 -1.59 -14.21 -23.49
CA HIS A 39 -1.19 -15.46 -24.17
C HIS A 39 -1.34 -16.72 -23.31
N GLY A 40 -2.27 -16.69 -22.35
CA GLY A 40 -2.57 -17.77 -21.43
C GLY A 40 -3.77 -18.63 -21.85
N GLU A 41 -4.07 -19.63 -21.05
CA GLU A 41 -5.20 -20.54 -21.18
C GLU A 41 -5.96 -20.63 -19.87
N ILE A 42 -7.30 -20.69 -19.91
CA ILE A 42 -8.18 -20.96 -18.77
C ILE A 42 -9.00 -22.22 -19.02
N LYS A 43 -9.03 -23.11 -18.04
CA LYS A 43 -9.83 -24.35 -18.03
C LYS A 43 -10.71 -24.38 -16.79
N VAL A 44 -11.89 -24.97 -16.94
CA VAL A 44 -12.80 -25.20 -15.82
C VAL A 44 -13.23 -26.67 -15.80
N THR A 45 -13.29 -27.21 -14.59
CA THR A 45 -13.92 -28.49 -14.28
C THR A 45 -14.88 -28.28 -13.13
N SER A 46 -16.07 -28.84 -13.21
CA SER A 46 -17.09 -28.69 -12.17
C SER A 46 -17.97 -29.92 -12.10
N GLU A 47 -18.33 -30.32 -10.89
CA GLU A 47 -19.26 -31.39 -10.62
C GLU A 47 -20.32 -30.91 -9.62
N LYS A 48 -21.59 -31.11 -9.94
CA LYS A 48 -22.70 -30.62 -9.12
C LYS A 48 -22.65 -31.23 -7.71
N GLY A 49 -22.57 -30.36 -6.69
CA GLY A 49 -22.44 -30.75 -5.31
C GLY A 49 -21.01 -31.00 -4.83
N MET A 50 -20.04 -31.06 -5.72
CA MET A 50 -18.61 -31.24 -5.39
C MET A 50 -17.80 -29.94 -5.53
N GLY A 51 -18.29 -28.96 -6.31
CA GLY A 51 -17.62 -27.68 -6.52
C GLY A 51 -17.02 -27.53 -7.91
N SER A 52 -16.30 -26.41 -8.11
CA SER A 52 -15.67 -26.04 -9.37
C SER A 52 -14.19 -25.74 -9.18
N THR A 53 -13.36 -26.17 -10.14
CA THR A 53 -11.94 -25.89 -10.20
C THR A 53 -11.65 -25.10 -11.48
N PHE A 54 -11.01 -23.95 -11.34
CA PHE A 54 -10.52 -23.12 -12.43
C PHE A 54 -9.00 -23.20 -12.46
N VAL A 55 -8.44 -23.52 -13.62
CA VAL A 55 -6.98 -23.55 -13.85
C VAL A 55 -6.63 -22.50 -14.88
N ILE A 56 -5.79 -21.54 -14.50
CA ILE A 56 -5.27 -20.49 -15.38
C ILE A 56 -3.78 -20.73 -15.56
N THR A 57 -3.33 -20.81 -16.80
CA THR A 57 -1.92 -20.93 -17.16
C THR A 57 -1.52 -19.74 -18.00
N ILE A 58 -0.56 -18.96 -17.53
CA ILE A 58 -0.04 -17.76 -18.22
C ILE A 58 1.46 -17.91 -18.40
N PRO A 59 2.00 -17.78 -19.64
CA PRO A 59 3.43 -17.78 -19.87
C PRO A 59 4.02 -16.42 -19.44
N PHE A 60 5.10 -16.46 -18.68
CA PHE A 60 5.89 -15.28 -18.36
C PHE A 60 7.33 -15.47 -18.85
N GLU A 61 7.90 -14.43 -19.42
CA GLU A 61 9.34 -14.43 -19.67
C GLU A 61 10.07 -14.41 -18.32
N ILE A 62 11.06 -15.28 -18.17
CA ILE A 62 11.94 -15.26 -17.00
C ILE A 62 12.79 -14.00 -17.11
N ALA A 63 12.56 -13.04 -16.23
CA ALA A 63 13.38 -11.86 -16.14
C ALA A 63 14.84 -12.30 -15.92
N GLN A 64 15.69 -12.04 -16.90
CA GLN A 64 17.13 -12.15 -16.68
C GLN A 64 17.46 -11.16 -15.57
N LYS A 65 17.89 -11.69 -14.42
CA LYS A 65 18.43 -10.87 -13.35
C LYS A 65 19.60 -10.09 -13.98
N LYS A 66 19.36 -8.84 -14.38
CA LYS A 66 20.49 -7.96 -14.65
C LYS A 66 21.26 -7.95 -13.36
N GLU A 67 22.40 -8.61 -13.35
CA GLU A 67 23.40 -8.37 -12.31
C GLU A 67 23.76 -6.89 -12.44
N GLN A 68 22.98 -6.07 -11.73
CA GLN A 68 23.51 -4.78 -11.36
C GLN A 68 24.77 -5.13 -10.57
N PRO A 69 25.95 -4.56 -10.93
CA PRO A 69 27.11 -4.78 -10.13
C PRO A 69 26.70 -4.45 -8.70
N VAL A 70 26.62 -5.49 -7.88
CA VAL A 70 26.50 -5.34 -6.46
C VAL A 70 27.85 -4.75 -6.07
N ALA A 71 27.97 -3.41 -6.15
CA ALA A 71 28.82 -2.77 -5.21
C ALA A 71 28.26 -3.29 -3.87
N GLU A 72 29.00 -4.16 -3.23
CA GLU A 72 28.89 -4.41 -1.79
C GLU A 72 29.18 -3.07 -1.10
N LYS A 73 28.22 -2.13 -1.23
CA LYS A 73 27.99 -1.20 -0.16
C LYS A 73 27.57 -2.12 0.98
N ILE A 74 28.43 -2.22 1.97
CA ILE A 74 28.08 -2.60 3.32
C ILE A 74 26.72 -1.94 3.51
N VAL A 75 25.64 -2.72 3.45
CA VAL A 75 24.31 -2.25 3.77
C VAL A 75 24.39 -2.07 5.27
N GLU A 76 24.78 -0.87 5.71
CA GLU A 76 24.55 -0.46 7.08
C GLU A 76 23.07 -0.78 7.30
N GLN A 77 22.82 -1.78 8.15
CA GLN A 77 21.47 -2.13 8.55
C GLN A 77 20.87 -0.82 9.03
N ALA A 78 19.78 -0.40 8.40
CA ALA A 78 19.12 0.81 8.80
C ALA A 78 18.68 0.61 10.25
N ASP A 79 19.26 1.37 11.16
CA ASP A 79 18.99 1.26 12.59
C ASP A 79 17.89 2.25 12.97
N ILE A 80 16.71 1.74 13.26
CA ILE A 80 15.55 2.53 13.70
C ILE A 80 15.30 2.43 15.19
N ARG A 81 16.17 1.74 15.93
CA ARG A 81 16.02 1.56 17.37
C ARG A 81 15.97 2.89 18.12
N GLY A 82 14.96 3.03 18.95
CA GLY A 82 14.74 4.23 19.76
C GLY A 82 14.14 5.42 19.01
N LEU A 83 13.92 5.35 17.69
CA LEU A 83 13.20 6.38 16.95
C LEU A 83 11.76 6.47 17.42
N ASN A 84 11.24 7.67 17.55
CA ASN A 84 9.85 7.96 17.88
C ASN A 84 9.10 8.29 16.59
N LEU A 85 8.24 7.39 16.17
CA LEU A 85 7.53 7.47 14.89
C LEU A 85 6.05 7.76 15.12
N LEU A 86 5.49 8.72 14.37
CA LEU A 86 4.06 8.95 14.29
C LEU A 86 3.55 8.30 13.00
N VAL A 87 2.57 7.40 13.12
CA VAL A 87 1.97 6.67 11.99
C VAL A 87 0.50 7.06 11.89
N ALA A 88 0.09 7.58 10.74
CA ALA A 88 -1.30 7.87 10.42
C ALA A 88 -1.79 6.85 9.38
N GLU A 89 -2.74 6.01 9.77
CA GLU A 89 -3.29 4.90 8.96
C GLU A 89 -4.72 4.62 9.44
N ASP A 90 -5.71 4.69 8.56
CA ASP A 90 -7.12 4.51 8.88
C ASP A 90 -7.57 3.04 8.91
N ASN A 91 -6.83 2.17 8.24
CA ASN A 91 -7.12 0.74 8.27
C ASN A 91 -6.43 0.08 9.46
N GLN A 92 -7.24 -0.40 10.41
CA GLN A 92 -6.75 -1.00 11.66
C GLN A 92 -5.75 -2.14 11.42
N LEU A 93 -6.00 -3.01 10.44
CA LEU A 93 -5.09 -4.13 10.13
C LEU A 93 -3.74 -3.64 9.61
N ASN A 94 -3.74 -2.66 8.72
CA ASN A 94 -2.49 -2.05 8.22
C ASN A 94 -1.73 -1.36 9.36
N ALA A 95 -2.46 -0.64 10.23
CA ALA A 95 -1.89 0.03 11.39
C ALA A 95 -1.23 -0.97 12.35
N GLU A 96 -1.89 -2.07 12.66
CA GLU A 96 -1.33 -3.14 13.51
C GLU A 96 -0.09 -3.78 12.88
N ILE A 97 -0.12 -4.04 11.56
CA ILE A 97 1.02 -4.62 10.84
C ILE A 97 2.23 -3.68 10.89
N ILE A 98 2.08 -2.42 10.50
CA ILE A 98 3.21 -1.48 10.46
C ILE A 98 3.72 -1.18 11.87
N GLN A 99 2.83 -1.06 12.86
CA GLN A 99 3.21 -0.87 14.25
C GLN A 99 4.03 -2.04 14.77
N THR A 100 3.57 -3.28 14.56
CA THR A 100 4.28 -4.49 15.00
C THR A 100 5.66 -4.56 14.37
N LEU A 101 5.75 -4.42 13.04
CA LEU A 101 7.02 -4.50 12.33
C LEU A 101 8.05 -3.48 12.84
N LEU A 102 7.65 -2.20 12.97
CA LEU A 102 8.55 -1.15 13.42
C LEU A 102 8.92 -1.27 14.91
N THR A 103 8.00 -1.79 15.74
CA THR A 103 8.26 -2.00 17.17
C THR A 103 9.19 -3.19 17.40
N ASP A 104 9.04 -4.27 16.61
CA ASP A 104 9.92 -5.44 16.67
C ASP A 104 11.37 -5.07 16.32
N ASP A 105 11.56 -4.08 15.41
CA ASP A 105 12.87 -3.53 15.05
C ASP A 105 13.33 -2.39 16.00
N GLY A 106 12.58 -2.16 17.08
CA GLY A 106 12.99 -1.33 18.23
C GLY A 106 12.61 0.14 18.17
N ALA A 107 11.72 0.56 17.25
CA ALA A 107 11.17 1.91 17.24
C ALA A 107 10.01 2.08 18.24
N ASN A 108 9.78 3.30 18.71
CA ASN A 108 8.60 3.68 19.47
C ASN A 108 7.55 4.22 18.51
N VAL A 109 6.40 3.56 18.41
CA VAL A 109 5.38 3.90 17.42
C VAL A 109 4.12 4.43 18.07
N THR A 110 3.71 5.64 17.69
CA THR A 110 2.40 6.22 18.01
C THR A 110 1.51 6.15 16.77
N VAL A 111 0.38 5.46 16.86
CA VAL A 111 -0.56 5.30 15.74
C VAL A 111 -1.77 6.20 15.94
N VAL A 112 -2.23 6.83 14.86
CA VAL A 112 -3.47 7.61 14.78
C VAL A 112 -4.27 7.21 13.54
N GLU A 113 -5.58 7.40 13.55
CA GLU A 113 -6.49 6.81 12.56
C GLU A 113 -6.90 7.76 11.42
N ASP A 114 -6.45 9.03 11.44
CA ASP A 114 -6.72 10.01 10.39
C ASP A 114 -5.72 11.16 10.40
N GLY A 115 -5.74 11.98 9.34
CA GLY A 115 -4.84 13.11 9.19
C GLY A 115 -5.07 14.22 10.23
N GLN A 116 -6.31 14.45 10.67
CA GLN A 116 -6.60 15.45 11.69
C GLN A 116 -5.95 15.08 13.02
N ARG A 117 -6.07 13.81 13.41
CA ARG A 117 -5.43 13.31 14.63
C ARG A 117 -3.91 13.34 14.52
N ALA A 118 -3.34 13.13 13.32
CA ALA A 118 -1.90 13.26 13.11
C ALA A 118 -1.44 14.70 13.33
N VAL A 119 -2.16 15.69 12.80
CA VAL A 119 -1.88 17.12 13.02
C VAL A 119 -1.99 17.47 14.53
N ASP A 120 -3.08 17.05 15.18
CA ASP A 120 -3.31 17.34 16.59
C ASP A 120 -2.27 16.67 17.48
N GLN A 121 -1.91 15.42 17.22
CA GLN A 121 -0.88 14.70 17.97
C GLN A 121 0.47 15.38 17.82
N PHE A 122 0.86 15.73 16.60
CA PHE A 122 2.13 16.44 16.35
C PHE A 122 2.14 17.82 17.01
N LYS A 123 1.06 18.59 16.90
CA LYS A 123 0.93 19.93 17.46
C LYS A 123 0.98 19.96 18.99
N ASN A 124 0.34 18.99 19.63
CA ASN A 124 0.23 18.93 21.09
C ASN A 124 1.46 18.29 21.76
N ALA A 125 2.26 17.53 21.03
CA ALA A 125 3.49 16.97 21.54
C ALA A 125 4.58 18.05 21.70
N PRO A 126 5.48 17.92 22.67
CA PRO A 126 6.67 18.76 22.76
C PRO A 126 7.48 18.76 21.46
N GLN A 127 8.16 19.87 21.17
CA GLN A 127 9.03 19.95 19.99
C GLN A 127 10.13 18.87 20.05
N GLY A 128 10.38 18.19 18.93
CA GLY A 128 11.36 17.11 18.85
C GLY A 128 10.89 15.77 19.44
N THR A 129 9.59 15.62 19.75
CA THR A 129 9.05 14.34 20.24
C THR A 129 9.13 13.26 19.18
N PHE A 130 8.86 13.59 17.92
CA PHE A 130 8.86 12.65 16.81
C PHE A 130 10.07 12.84 15.89
N ASP A 131 10.67 11.74 15.45
CA ASP A 131 11.80 11.72 14.52
C ASP A 131 11.34 11.65 13.06
N ALA A 132 10.19 11.04 12.79
CA ALA A 132 9.56 10.99 11.48
C ALA A 132 8.05 10.71 11.58
N ILE A 133 7.35 10.98 10.48
CA ILE A 133 5.90 10.69 10.30
C ILE A 133 5.74 9.78 9.10
N LEU A 134 5.06 8.65 9.28
CA LEU A 134 4.52 7.81 8.21
C LEU A 134 3.04 8.19 8.01
N MET A 135 2.67 8.67 6.83
CA MET A 135 1.38 9.27 6.56
C MET A 135 0.69 8.57 5.40
N ASP A 136 -0.43 7.88 5.67
CA ASP A 136 -1.30 7.42 4.58
C ASP A 136 -1.88 8.63 3.84
N ILE A 137 -1.97 8.51 2.52
CA ILE A 137 -2.54 9.56 1.69
C ILE A 137 -4.06 9.54 1.77
N MET A 138 -4.66 8.35 1.73
CA MET A 138 -6.10 8.17 1.63
C MET A 138 -6.72 7.83 2.99
N MET A 139 -7.11 8.86 3.73
CA MET A 139 -7.76 8.71 5.04
C MET A 139 -9.05 9.52 5.11
N PRO A 140 -10.04 9.08 5.93
CA PRO A 140 -11.24 9.85 6.21
C PRO A 140 -10.92 11.11 7.03
N VAL A 141 -11.90 12.01 7.18
CA VAL A 141 -11.81 13.26 7.94
C VAL A 141 -10.81 14.25 7.33
N MET A 142 -9.52 13.88 7.28
CA MET A 142 -8.46 14.67 6.65
C MET A 142 -7.48 13.72 5.95
N ASP A 143 -7.25 13.94 4.66
CA ASP A 143 -6.29 13.20 3.87
C ASP A 143 -4.83 13.56 4.23
N GLY A 144 -3.89 12.67 3.89
CA GLY A 144 -2.48 12.84 4.25
C GLY A 144 -1.80 14.03 3.60
N LEU A 145 -2.22 14.45 2.40
CA LEU A 145 -1.65 15.62 1.73
C LEU A 145 -2.05 16.90 2.44
N THR A 146 -3.30 16.99 2.86
CA THR A 146 -3.83 18.12 3.65
C THR A 146 -3.18 18.15 5.03
N ALA A 147 -3.11 17.01 5.72
CA ALA A 147 -2.44 16.89 7.02
C ALA A 147 -0.97 17.33 6.95
N THR A 148 -0.25 16.94 5.89
CA THR A 148 1.13 17.36 5.67
C THR A 148 1.26 18.87 5.55
N LYS A 149 0.41 19.51 4.75
CA LYS A 149 0.42 20.98 4.59
C LYS A 149 0.13 21.69 5.91
N GLU A 150 -0.82 21.18 6.69
CA GLU A 150 -1.13 21.73 8.00
C GLU A 150 0.04 21.57 8.96
N ILE A 151 0.68 20.41 9.05
CA ILE A 151 1.89 20.20 9.85
C ILE A 151 2.98 21.19 9.44
N ARG A 152 3.26 21.33 8.14
CA ARG A 152 4.27 22.26 7.61
C ARG A 152 3.96 23.74 7.92
N SER A 153 2.68 24.08 8.12
CA SER A 153 2.25 25.45 8.46
C SER A 153 2.39 25.80 9.96
N ILE A 154 2.62 24.81 10.82
CA ILE A 154 2.80 25.03 12.25
C ILE A 154 4.08 25.84 12.46
N LYS A 155 3.97 26.94 13.21
CA LYS A 155 5.11 27.83 13.53
C LYS A 155 6.02 27.20 14.61
N ARG A 156 6.73 26.15 14.21
CA ARG A 156 7.64 25.37 15.05
C ARG A 156 8.78 24.87 14.17
N ASP A 157 10.01 24.91 14.64
CA ASP A 157 11.19 24.60 13.82
C ASP A 157 11.16 23.14 13.32
N ASP A 158 10.76 22.20 14.16
CA ASP A 158 10.66 20.80 13.79
C ASP A 158 9.54 20.52 12.76
N ALA A 159 8.50 21.34 12.72
CA ALA A 159 7.41 21.18 11.74
C ALA A 159 7.89 21.39 10.28
N ALA A 160 8.90 22.24 10.08
CA ALA A 160 9.49 22.46 8.77
C ALA A 160 10.45 21.33 8.35
N GLN A 161 11.08 20.67 9.32
CA GLN A 161 12.20 19.75 9.09
C GLN A 161 11.83 18.28 9.25
N ILE A 162 10.82 17.93 10.08
CA ILE A 162 10.46 16.53 10.32
C ILE A 162 10.22 15.77 9.02
N PRO A 163 10.87 14.62 8.81
CA PRO A 163 10.59 13.79 7.68
C PRO A 163 9.13 13.30 7.69
N ILE A 164 8.39 13.55 6.61
CA ILE A 164 7.05 13.01 6.38
C ILE A 164 7.13 12.11 5.17
N ILE A 165 6.83 10.83 5.36
CA ILE A 165 6.92 9.79 4.34
C ILE A 165 5.51 9.33 3.99
N ALA A 166 5.12 9.50 2.72
CA ALA A 166 3.83 9.05 2.24
C ALA A 166 3.73 7.53 2.21
N MET A 167 2.61 7.00 2.63
CA MET A 167 2.19 5.61 2.42
C MET A 167 1.08 5.60 1.37
N THR A 168 1.25 4.89 0.25
CA THR A 168 0.32 4.94 -0.89
C THR A 168 0.01 3.55 -1.44
N ALA A 169 -1.23 3.33 -1.87
CA ALA A 169 -1.60 2.12 -2.59
C ALA A 169 -0.99 2.06 -4.01
N ASN A 170 -0.64 3.21 -4.60
CA ASN A 170 -0.11 3.32 -5.95
C ASN A 170 1.26 4.01 -5.95
N ALA A 171 2.21 3.44 -6.70
CA ALA A 171 3.56 3.99 -6.88
C ALA A 171 3.71 4.80 -8.18
N PHE A 172 2.62 5.43 -8.68
CA PHE A 172 2.71 6.21 -9.92
C PHE A 172 3.44 7.54 -9.71
N GLU A 173 4.19 7.96 -10.73
CA GLU A 173 4.97 9.21 -10.69
C GLU A 173 4.11 10.46 -10.41
N GLU A 174 2.86 10.47 -10.85
CA GLU A 174 1.94 11.60 -10.60
C GLU A 174 1.58 11.74 -9.12
N ASP A 175 1.39 10.64 -8.40
CA ASP A 175 1.07 10.66 -6.99
C ASP A 175 2.31 11.04 -6.16
N ALA A 176 3.48 10.58 -6.55
CA ALA A 176 4.75 11.01 -5.96
C ALA A 176 4.94 12.54 -6.08
N LYS A 177 4.64 13.13 -7.26
CA LYS A 177 4.73 14.59 -7.45
C LYS A 177 3.79 15.37 -6.53
N LYS A 178 2.56 14.87 -6.31
CA LYS A 178 1.61 15.48 -5.35
C LYS A 178 2.12 15.43 -3.91
N CYS A 179 2.71 14.30 -3.50
CA CYS A 179 3.30 14.15 -2.18
C CYS A 179 4.43 15.16 -1.95
N PHE A 180 5.38 15.27 -2.86
CA PHE A 180 6.47 16.24 -2.76
C PHE A 180 5.97 17.69 -2.80
N ALA A 181 4.96 18.00 -3.63
CA ALA A 181 4.34 19.32 -3.67
C ALA A 181 3.61 19.70 -2.36
N ALA A 182 3.13 18.71 -1.60
CA ALA A 182 2.54 18.92 -0.28
C ALA A 182 3.60 19.12 0.82
N GLY A 183 4.87 18.82 0.57
CA GLY A 183 5.97 18.94 1.52
C GLY A 183 6.40 17.61 2.16
N MET A 184 6.02 16.46 1.56
CA MET A 184 6.52 15.15 1.98
C MET A 184 7.95 14.91 1.45
N ASN A 185 8.73 14.08 2.15
CA ASN A 185 10.15 13.83 1.87
C ASN A 185 10.40 12.57 1.04
N ALA A 186 9.50 11.59 1.14
CA ALA A 186 9.57 10.33 0.39
C ALA A 186 8.18 9.71 0.24
N HIS A 187 8.10 8.62 -0.51
CA HIS A 187 6.88 7.81 -0.61
C HIS A 187 7.21 6.31 -0.58
N LEU A 188 6.30 5.53 0.00
CA LEU A 188 6.36 4.08 0.12
C LEU A 188 5.06 3.47 -0.42
N ALA A 189 5.19 2.49 -1.30
CA ALA A 189 4.04 1.75 -1.81
C ALA A 189 3.62 0.64 -0.84
N LYS A 190 2.32 0.49 -0.63
CA LYS A 190 1.71 -0.67 0.03
C LYS A 190 1.62 -1.84 -0.98
N PRO A 191 1.84 -3.12 -0.59
CA PRO A 191 2.18 -3.59 0.76
C PRO A 191 3.63 -3.28 1.15
N PHE A 192 3.86 -3.05 2.44
CA PHE A 192 5.17 -2.63 2.95
C PHE A 192 6.19 -3.76 2.95
N GLN A 193 7.40 -3.44 2.50
CA GLN A 193 8.60 -4.23 2.74
C GLN A 193 9.39 -3.52 3.85
N ILE A 194 9.53 -4.14 5.00
CA ILE A 194 10.11 -3.51 6.20
C ILE A 194 11.49 -2.93 5.92
N ASP A 195 12.39 -3.66 5.28
CA ASP A 195 13.73 -3.18 4.90
C ASP A 195 13.68 -1.87 4.10
N LYS A 196 12.65 -1.69 3.26
CA LYS A 196 12.47 -0.47 2.47
C LYS A 196 11.96 0.68 3.33
N VAL A 197 11.07 0.40 4.28
CA VAL A 197 10.57 1.40 5.24
C VAL A 197 11.72 1.93 6.09
N GLU A 198 12.49 1.05 6.70
CA GLU A 198 13.64 1.40 7.55
C GLU A 198 14.68 2.23 6.79
N LYS A 199 15.11 1.76 5.62
CA LYS A 199 16.05 2.48 4.76
C LYS A 199 15.55 3.88 4.40
N THR A 200 14.26 4.01 4.09
CA THR A 200 13.66 5.30 3.74
C THR A 200 13.62 6.23 4.95
N LEU A 201 13.24 5.71 6.14
CA LEU A 201 13.25 6.46 7.40
C LEU A 201 14.63 7.02 7.68
N VAL A 202 15.65 6.17 7.76
CA VAL A 202 17.03 6.55 8.05
C VAL A 202 17.57 7.56 7.03
N GLN A 203 17.33 7.35 5.73
CA GLN A 203 17.74 8.27 4.67
C GLN A 203 17.09 9.65 4.77
N CYS A 204 15.81 9.72 5.18
CA CYS A 204 15.11 10.98 5.33
C CYS A 204 15.55 11.73 6.60
N ILE A 205 15.73 11.02 7.70
CA ILE A 205 16.21 11.60 8.97
C ILE A 205 17.62 12.18 8.81
N HIS A 206 18.56 11.43 8.21
CA HIS A 206 19.92 11.91 8.00
C HIS A 206 20.06 13.09 7.02
N LYS A 207 19.09 13.29 6.12
CA LYS A 207 19.07 14.46 5.23
C LYS A 207 18.49 15.71 5.86
N SER A 208 17.84 15.58 7.00
CA SER A 208 17.19 16.67 7.75
C SER A 208 18.09 17.26 8.84
N ILE A 209 19.26 16.64 9.08
CA ILE A 209 20.35 17.13 9.94
C ILE A 209 21.36 17.87 9.06
#